data_309cd29485902ad216339b92bc203731
#
_entry.id   309cd29485902ad216339b92bc203731
#
_cell.length_a   1.000
_cell.length_b   1.000
_cell.length_c   1.000
_cell.angle_alpha   90.00
_cell.angle_beta   90.00
_cell.angle_gamma   90.00
#
_symmetry.space_group_name_H-M   'P 1'
#
loop_
_entity.id
_entity.type
_entity.pdbx_description
1 polymer ?
#
loop_
_entity_poly.entity_id
_entity_poly.type
_entity_poly.pdbx_seq_one_letter_code
_entity_poly.pdbx_strand_id
1 'polypeptide(L)'
;MQIIGAGFGRTGTLSLKTALEMLGFDKCYHMLEVRQHPDHPAIWSKAHAGEPVSWPDLFAGYEATVDWPSCNFWEHQLQTYPEAKVILSLRDADAWYQSVMNTIYPITVANLQADDPERRQAGRWAMEIIWDAKFDGRMEDKAHVIACFEAHNRHVIDTVPAAQLLVYRPGDGWEPLCDFLDVPVPSVDYPRTNSTAEFQAMMGERQAR
;
A
#
# COMPACT_ATOMS: atom_id res chain seq x y z
N MET A 1 -8.64 -11.57 8.81
CA MET A 1 -7.50 -10.64 8.61
C MET A 1 -6.50 -10.84 9.74
N GLN A 2 -5.28 -11.27 9.43
CA GLN A 2 -4.22 -11.52 10.42
C GLN A 2 -3.16 -10.42 10.40
N ILE A 3 -2.95 -9.77 9.24
CA ILE A 3 -1.89 -8.78 9.07
C ILE A 3 -2.45 -7.53 8.39
N ILE A 4 -2.15 -6.36 8.94
CA ILE A 4 -2.50 -5.05 8.41
C ILE A 4 -1.21 -4.30 8.06
N GLY A 5 -1.00 -4.05 6.78
CA GLY A 5 0.09 -3.21 6.29
C GLY A 5 -0.28 -1.74 6.36
N ALA A 6 0.39 -0.98 7.22
CA ALA A 6 0.17 0.45 7.40
C ALA A 6 1.11 1.34 6.56
N GLY A 7 2.13 0.76 5.91
CA GLY A 7 3.07 1.50 5.08
C GLY A 7 2.49 1.94 3.73
N PHE A 8 2.80 3.16 3.32
CA PHE A 8 2.36 3.70 2.02
C PHE A 8 2.96 2.91 0.84
N GLY A 9 2.30 2.95 -0.29
CA GLY A 9 2.84 2.42 -1.54
C GLY A 9 4.24 2.95 -1.85
N ARG A 10 5.04 2.18 -2.56
CA ARG A 10 6.47 2.44 -2.88
C ARG A 10 7.44 2.29 -1.70
N THR A 11 6.99 1.79 -0.57
CA THR A 11 7.85 1.35 0.54
C THR A 11 8.24 -0.14 0.44
N GLY A 12 8.06 -0.78 -0.72
CA GLY A 12 8.32 -2.21 -0.94
C GLY A 12 7.12 -3.12 -0.69
N THR A 13 5.91 -2.57 -0.77
CA THR A 13 4.65 -3.25 -0.48
C THR A 13 4.39 -4.48 -1.36
N LEU A 14 4.82 -4.47 -2.65
CA LEU A 14 4.65 -5.64 -3.50
C LEU A 14 5.58 -6.80 -3.11
N SER A 15 6.82 -6.51 -2.73
CA SER A 15 7.73 -7.52 -2.18
C SER A 15 7.18 -8.08 -0.87
N LEU A 16 6.64 -7.22 -0.01
CA LEU A 16 6.01 -7.63 1.25
C LEU A 16 4.76 -8.49 0.99
N LYS A 17 3.88 -8.10 0.03
CA LYS A 17 2.75 -8.94 -0.39
C LYS A 17 3.21 -10.34 -0.76
N THR A 18 4.19 -10.44 -1.67
CA THR A 18 4.72 -11.73 -2.12
C THR A 18 5.31 -12.53 -0.96
N ALA A 19 6.05 -11.86 -0.06
CA ALA A 19 6.65 -12.51 1.11
C ALA A 19 5.57 -13.07 2.05
N LEU A 20 4.53 -12.31 2.35
CA LEU A 20 3.42 -12.75 3.21
C LEU A 20 2.69 -13.95 2.62
N GLU A 21 2.44 -13.94 1.31
CA GLU A 21 1.81 -15.08 0.61
C GLU A 21 2.72 -16.33 0.62
N MET A 22 4.04 -16.18 0.47
CA MET A 22 5.00 -17.27 0.62
C MET A 22 5.06 -17.86 2.05
N LEU A 23 4.76 -17.05 3.06
CA LEU A 23 4.68 -17.46 4.46
C LEU A 23 3.33 -18.08 4.84
N GLY A 24 2.39 -18.17 3.91
CA GLY A 24 1.08 -18.78 4.10
C GLY A 24 -0.04 -17.82 4.48
N PHE A 25 0.21 -16.51 4.53
CA PHE A 25 -0.83 -15.47 4.70
C PHE A 25 -1.46 -15.10 3.33
N ASP A 26 -2.02 -16.09 2.68
CA ASP A 26 -2.59 -15.99 1.35
C ASP A 26 -4.13 -15.83 1.43
N LYS A 27 -4.71 -14.87 0.74
CA LYS A 27 -4.12 -13.84 -0.12
C LYS A 27 -3.79 -12.57 0.66
N CYS A 28 -2.89 -11.76 0.10
CA CYS A 28 -2.60 -10.43 0.62
C CYS A 28 -3.21 -9.36 -0.31
N TYR A 29 -4.10 -8.53 0.24
CA TYR A 29 -4.72 -7.42 -0.47
C TYR A 29 -3.72 -6.29 -0.79
N HIS A 30 -3.79 -5.75 -2.00
CA HIS A 30 -2.88 -4.73 -2.52
C HIS A 30 -3.58 -3.92 -3.61
N MET A 31 -3.06 -2.81 -4.07
CA MET A 31 -3.60 -2.06 -5.23
C MET A 31 -3.83 -2.95 -6.46
N LEU A 32 -3.06 -4.01 -6.63
CA LEU A 32 -3.27 -4.96 -7.72
C LEU A 32 -4.62 -5.68 -7.63
N GLU A 33 -5.09 -5.97 -6.42
CA GLU A 33 -6.40 -6.60 -6.19
C GLU A 33 -7.54 -5.62 -6.52
N VAL A 34 -7.39 -4.34 -6.16
CA VAL A 34 -8.39 -3.30 -6.52
C VAL A 34 -8.65 -3.27 -8.03
N ARG A 35 -7.60 -3.48 -8.83
CA ARG A 35 -7.71 -3.49 -10.29
C ARG A 35 -8.39 -4.75 -10.87
N GLN A 36 -8.47 -5.81 -10.09
CA GLN A 36 -9.09 -7.08 -10.48
C GLN A 36 -10.57 -7.15 -10.08
N HIS A 37 -11.01 -6.26 -9.18
CA HIS A 37 -12.37 -6.22 -8.64
C HIS A 37 -13.04 -4.88 -8.98
N PRO A 38 -13.90 -4.83 -10.01
CA PRO A 38 -14.50 -3.59 -10.52
C PRO A 38 -15.36 -2.82 -9.51
N ASP A 39 -15.87 -3.51 -8.49
CA ASP A 39 -16.71 -2.96 -7.41
C ASP A 39 -15.89 -2.39 -6.24
N HIS A 40 -14.64 -2.82 -6.06
CA HIS A 40 -13.81 -2.37 -4.94
C HIS A 40 -13.54 -0.85 -4.91
N PRO A 41 -13.27 -0.16 -6.04
CA PRO A 41 -13.11 1.29 -6.02
C PRO A 41 -14.28 2.03 -5.38
N ALA A 42 -15.52 1.60 -5.63
CA ALA A 42 -16.71 2.22 -5.03
C ALA A 42 -16.79 2.01 -3.51
N ILE A 43 -16.34 0.85 -3.01
CA ILE A 43 -16.28 0.56 -1.56
C ILE A 43 -15.25 1.48 -0.89
N TRP A 44 -14.08 1.64 -1.50
CA TRP A 44 -13.05 2.55 -0.98
C TRP A 44 -13.46 4.02 -1.00
N SER A 45 -14.23 4.45 -2.03
CA SER A 45 -14.80 5.80 -2.07
C SER A 45 -15.80 6.02 -0.93
N LYS A 46 -16.65 5.05 -0.61
CA LYS A 46 -17.52 5.11 0.56
C LYS A 46 -16.73 5.24 1.86
N ALA A 47 -15.69 4.40 2.04
CA ALA A 47 -14.83 4.49 3.21
C ALA A 47 -14.18 5.89 3.34
N HIS A 48 -13.73 6.46 2.22
CA HIS A 48 -13.14 7.80 2.18
C HIS A 48 -14.16 8.89 2.54
N ALA A 49 -15.40 8.75 2.09
CA ALA A 49 -16.50 9.65 2.45
C ALA A 49 -16.98 9.51 3.91
N GLY A 50 -16.38 8.60 4.70
CA GLY A 50 -16.79 8.33 6.08
C GLY A 50 -18.07 7.50 6.18
N GLU A 51 -18.53 6.92 5.07
CA GLU A 51 -19.68 6.01 5.06
C GLU A 51 -19.31 4.64 5.64
N PRO A 52 -20.26 3.96 6.28
CA PRO A 52 -20.03 2.60 6.79
C PRO A 52 -19.67 1.62 5.69
N VAL A 53 -18.58 0.86 5.88
CA VAL A 53 -18.17 -0.25 5.02
C VAL A 53 -17.98 -1.52 5.84
N SER A 54 -18.32 -2.66 5.25
CA SER A 54 -18.03 -3.96 5.87
C SER A 54 -16.61 -4.39 5.48
N TRP A 55 -15.65 -4.18 6.38
CA TRP A 55 -14.29 -4.67 6.17
C TRP A 55 -14.21 -6.19 6.02
N PRO A 56 -14.98 -7.01 6.79
CA PRO A 56 -15.00 -8.46 6.59
C PRO A 56 -15.46 -8.88 5.19
N ASP A 57 -16.44 -8.18 4.58
CA ASP A 57 -16.90 -8.49 3.25
C ASP A 57 -15.88 -8.09 2.18
N LEU A 58 -15.29 -6.88 2.30
CA LEU A 58 -14.25 -6.41 1.39
C LEU A 58 -13.03 -7.34 1.39
N PHE A 59 -12.63 -7.82 2.56
CA PHE A 59 -11.45 -8.66 2.74
C PHE A 59 -11.79 -10.16 2.82
N ALA A 60 -12.96 -10.57 2.36
CA ALA A 60 -13.30 -11.99 2.32
C ALA A 60 -12.29 -12.78 1.46
N GLY A 61 -11.64 -13.79 2.06
CA GLY A 61 -10.58 -14.56 1.41
C GLY A 61 -9.18 -13.92 1.42
N TYR A 62 -8.99 -12.81 2.17
CA TYR A 62 -7.68 -12.20 2.37
C TYR A 62 -7.25 -12.32 3.83
N GLU A 63 -6.03 -12.74 4.06
CA GLU A 63 -5.43 -12.85 5.40
C GLU A 63 -4.51 -11.69 5.76
N ALA A 64 -4.05 -10.94 4.76
CA ALA A 64 -3.20 -9.78 4.93
C ALA A 64 -3.64 -8.61 4.04
N THR A 65 -3.29 -7.38 4.40
CA THR A 65 -3.39 -6.20 3.54
C THR A 65 -2.09 -5.43 3.51
N VAL A 66 -1.76 -4.81 2.38
CA VAL A 66 -0.65 -3.86 2.23
C VAL A 66 -0.98 -2.84 1.16
N ASP A 67 -0.23 -1.75 1.11
CA ASP A 67 -0.34 -0.74 0.04
C ASP A 67 -1.62 0.12 0.10
N TRP A 68 -1.72 1.08 -0.80
CA TRP A 68 -2.93 1.82 -1.05
C TRP A 68 -4.02 0.94 -1.69
N PRO A 69 -5.28 1.25 -1.45
CA PRO A 69 -5.81 2.27 -0.53
C PRO A 69 -5.87 1.81 0.93
N SER A 70 -5.61 0.52 1.19
CA SER A 70 -5.78 -0.14 2.48
C SER A 70 -5.01 0.56 3.61
N CYS A 71 -3.77 0.95 3.39
CA CYS A 71 -2.95 1.62 4.41
C CYS A 71 -3.49 2.98 4.87
N ASN A 72 -4.40 3.61 4.13
CA ASN A 72 -5.06 4.83 4.57
C ASN A 72 -6.10 4.60 5.68
N PHE A 73 -6.55 3.36 5.82
CA PHE A 73 -7.64 2.95 6.71
C PHE A 73 -7.18 1.91 7.75
N TRP A 74 -5.88 1.85 8.03
CA TRP A 74 -5.31 0.85 8.93
C TRP A 74 -5.93 0.89 10.34
N GLU A 75 -6.30 2.06 10.87
CA GLU A 75 -6.95 2.21 12.16
C GLU A 75 -8.33 1.55 12.20
N HIS A 76 -9.16 1.80 11.18
CA HIS A 76 -10.49 1.17 11.07
C HIS A 76 -10.39 -0.34 10.91
N GLN A 77 -9.36 -0.80 10.19
CA GLN A 77 -9.09 -2.23 10.07
C GLN A 77 -8.65 -2.81 11.42
N LEU A 78 -7.76 -2.14 12.15
CA LEU A 78 -7.29 -2.60 13.47
C LEU A 78 -8.44 -2.59 14.49
N GLN A 79 -9.37 -1.64 14.43
CA GLN A 79 -10.59 -1.67 15.24
C GLN A 79 -11.48 -2.88 14.93
N THR A 80 -11.54 -3.29 13.66
CA THR A 80 -12.32 -4.46 13.22
C THR A 80 -11.62 -5.78 13.53
N TYR A 81 -10.28 -5.78 13.47
CA TYR A 81 -9.42 -6.95 13.69
C TYR A 81 -8.38 -6.66 14.78
N PRO A 82 -8.79 -6.53 16.05
CA PRO A 82 -7.92 -6.04 17.12
C PRO A 82 -6.71 -6.93 17.42
N GLU A 83 -6.76 -8.21 17.04
CA GLU A 83 -5.65 -9.16 17.20
C GLU A 83 -4.70 -9.18 15.99
N ALA A 84 -4.99 -8.42 14.92
CA ALA A 84 -4.14 -8.40 13.74
C ALA A 84 -2.78 -7.77 14.04
N LYS A 85 -1.71 -8.38 13.55
CA LYS A 85 -0.37 -7.79 13.57
C LYS A 85 -0.27 -6.65 12.56
N VAL A 86 0.40 -5.57 12.91
CA VAL A 86 0.58 -4.40 12.03
C VAL A 86 2.01 -4.36 11.52
N ILE A 87 2.17 -4.19 10.20
CA ILE A 87 3.49 -4.02 9.57
C ILE A 87 3.55 -2.64 8.94
N LEU A 88 4.44 -1.79 9.46
CA LEU A 88 4.76 -0.50 8.88
C LEU A 88 6.00 -0.65 7.99
N SER A 89 5.81 -0.80 6.69
CA SER A 89 6.92 -0.80 5.74
C SER A 89 7.45 0.61 5.53
N LEU A 90 8.74 0.81 5.77
CA LEU A 90 9.42 2.11 5.69
C LEU A 90 10.45 2.17 4.58
N ARG A 91 10.68 3.39 4.12
CA ARG A 91 11.76 3.76 3.22
C ARG A 91 12.30 5.14 3.63
N ASP A 92 13.53 5.47 3.24
CA ASP A 92 14.04 6.84 3.31
C ASP A 92 13.07 7.80 2.63
N ALA A 93 12.73 8.91 3.28
CA ALA A 93 11.65 9.80 2.84
C ALA A 93 11.96 10.46 1.49
N ASP A 94 13.21 10.87 1.25
CA ASP A 94 13.63 11.43 -0.04
C ASP A 94 13.57 10.39 -1.15
N ALA A 95 14.08 9.19 -0.90
CA ALA A 95 14.05 8.08 -1.85
C ALA A 95 12.61 7.59 -2.11
N TRP A 96 11.74 7.64 -1.09
CA TRP A 96 10.31 7.35 -1.26
C TRP A 96 9.64 8.39 -2.16
N TYR A 97 9.80 9.69 -1.88
CA TYR A 97 9.25 10.77 -2.69
C TYR A 97 9.68 10.66 -4.15
N GLN A 98 10.98 10.47 -4.40
CA GLN A 98 11.50 10.27 -5.76
C GLN A 98 10.87 9.04 -6.43
N SER A 99 10.68 7.93 -5.71
CA SER A 99 10.03 6.75 -6.26
C SER A 99 8.58 7.01 -6.65
N VAL A 100 7.81 7.73 -5.83
CA VAL A 100 6.42 8.11 -6.12
C VAL A 100 6.34 8.99 -7.36
N MET A 101 7.15 10.06 -7.39
CA MET A 101 7.16 11.05 -8.48
C MET A 101 7.69 10.49 -9.81
N ASN A 102 8.51 9.44 -9.77
CA ASN A 102 9.05 8.80 -10.97
C ASN A 102 8.24 7.57 -11.43
N THR A 103 7.17 7.20 -10.72
CA THR A 103 6.40 5.99 -11.04
C THR A 103 4.89 6.23 -11.05
N ILE A 104 4.25 6.14 -9.88
CA ILE A 104 2.79 6.04 -9.78
C ILE A 104 2.05 7.38 -9.89
N TYR A 105 2.63 8.48 -9.42
CA TYR A 105 1.99 9.79 -9.52
C TYR A 105 1.84 10.26 -10.98
N PRO A 106 2.89 10.24 -11.84
CA PRO A 106 2.75 10.59 -13.25
C PRO A 106 1.72 9.75 -14.00
N ILE A 107 1.54 8.48 -13.64
CA ILE A 107 0.51 7.62 -14.23
C ILE A 107 -0.89 8.12 -13.85
N THR A 108 -1.10 8.50 -12.60
CA THR A 108 -2.38 9.08 -12.18
C THR A 108 -2.69 10.35 -12.97
N VAL A 109 -1.71 11.26 -13.10
CA VAL A 109 -1.85 12.50 -13.88
C VAL A 109 -2.14 12.21 -15.36
N ALA A 110 -1.42 11.27 -15.98
CA ALA A 110 -1.66 10.87 -17.36
C ALA A 110 -3.05 10.22 -17.56
N ASN A 111 -3.50 9.45 -16.59
CA ASN A 111 -4.85 8.84 -16.63
C ASN A 111 -5.96 9.89 -16.58
N LEU A 112 -5.79 10.98 -15.83
CA LEU A 112 -6.78 12.08 -15.80
C LEU A 112 -7.02 12.71 -17.19
N GLN A 113 -6.02 12.66 -18.05
CA GLN A 113 -6.04 13.26 -19.39
C GLN A 113 -6.23 12.22 -20.50
N ALA A 114 -6.43 10.95 -20.18
CA ALA A 114 -6.59 9.90 -21.16
C ALA A 114 -7.91 10.05 -21.95
N ASP A 115 -7.93 9.68 -23.23
CA ASP A 115 -9.16 9.64 -24.02
C ASP A 115 -10.12 8.55 -23.55
N ASP A 116 -9.59 7.48 -23.00
CA ASP A 116 -10.34 6.37 -22.44
C ASP A 116 -11.07 6.77 -21.14
N PRO A 117 -12.42 6.67 -21.09
CA PRO A 117 -13.21 7.02 -19.93
C PRO A 117 -12.88 6.19 -18.67
N GLU A 118 -12.54 4.91 -18.81
CA GLU A 118 -12.20 4.03 -17.68
C GLU A 118 -10.87 4.47 -17.05
N ARG A 119 -9.88 4.77 -17.88
CA ARG A 119 -8.61 5.32 -17.42
C ARG A 119 -8.79 6.67 -16.72
N ARG A 120 -9.63 7.57 -17.25
CA ARG A 120 -9.93 8.84 -16.59
C ARG A 120 -10.61 8.64 -15.25
N GLN A 121 -11.53 7.68 -15.17
CA GLN A 121 -12.20 7.35 -13.91
C GLN A 121 -11.20 6.81 -12.87
N ALA A 122 -10.33 5.89 -13.27
CA ALA A 122 -9.27 5.37 -12.42
C ALA A 122 -8.30 6.47 -11.94
N GLY A 123 -7.96 7.42 -12.83
CA GLY A 123 -7.15 8.59 -12.49
C GLY A 123 -7.81 9.49 -11.45
N ARG A 124 -9.09 9.82 -11.63
CA ARG A 124 -9.86 10.62 -10.65
C ARG A 124 -9.93 9.93 -9.30
N TRP A 125 -10.26 8.65 -9.31
CA TRP A 125 -10.35 7.85 -8.10
C TRP A 125 -9.01 7.82 -7.34
N ALA A 126 -7.90 7.57 -8.03
CA ALA A 126 -6.58 7.53 -7.40
C ALA A 126 -6.16 8.93 -6.90
N MET A 127 -6.51 10.00 -7.63
CA MET A 127 -6.26 11.37 -7.20
C MET A 127 -6.96 11.64 -5.86
N GLU A 128 -8.26 11.37 -5.79
CA GLU A 128 -9.10 11.61 -4.61
C GLU A 128 -8.64 10.76 -3.40
N ILE A 129 -8.53 9.44 -3.57
CA ILE A 129 -8.35 8.50 -2.45
C ILE A 129 -6.90 8.48 -1.92
N ILE A 130 -5.93 8.78 -2.77
CA ILE A 130 -4.51 8.68 -2.41
C ILE A 130 -3.90 10.08 -2.25
N TRP A 131 -3.91 10.86 -3.32
CA TRP A 131 -3.10 12.06 -3.39
C TRP A 131 -3.72 13.24 -2.65
N ASP A 132 -4.99 13.53 -2.91
CA ASP A 132 -5.71 14.62 -2.23
C ASP A 132 -5.96 14.26 -0.76
N ALA A 133 -6.37 13.03 -0.49
CA ALA A 133 -6.69 12.55 0.86
C ALA A 133 -5.50 12.58 1.84
N LYS A 134 -4.26 12.42 1.36
CA LYS A 134 -3.06 12.31 2.21
C LYS A 134 -2.08 13.45 2.06
N PHE A 135 -2.12 14.16 0.94
CA PHE A 135 -1.11 15.17 0.60
C PHE A 135 -1.73 16.50 0.18
N ASP A 136 -3.04 16.70 0.41
CA ASP A 136 -3.78 17.94 0.12
C ASP A 136 -3.67 18.38 -1.36
N GLY A 137 -3.48 17.44 -2.29
CA GLY A 137 -3.23 17.74 -3.69
C GLY A 137 -1.89 18.45 -3.99
N ARG A 138 -0.97 18.54 -2.99
CA ARG A 138 0.27 19.29 -3.06
C ARG A 138 1.48 18.41 -3.37
N MET A 139 1.35 17.46 -4.29
CA MET A 139 2.41 16.47 -4.59
C MET A 139 3.71 17.06 -5.10
N GLU A 140 3.68 18.26 -5.68
CA GLU A 140 4.88 18.97 -6.17
C GLU A 140 5.63 19.71 -5.06
N ASP A 141 5.00 19.92 -3.92
CA ASP A 141 5.64 20.47 -2.72
C ASP A 141 6.31 19.35 -1.92
N LYS A 142 7.55 19.05 -2.29
CA LYS A 142 8.33 17.95 -1.69
C LYS A 142 8.37 18.00 -0.17
N ALA A 143 8.57 19.21 0.40
CA ALA A 143 8.69 19.36 1.85
C ALA A 143 7.38 19.00 2.55
N HIS A 144 6.24 19.45 2.01
CA HIS A 144 4.92 19.10 2.50
C HIS A 144 4.66 17.59 2.41
N VAL A 145 4.92 16.98 1.26
CA VAL A 145 4.67 15.55 1.03
C VAL A 145 5.52 14.68 1.96
N ILE A 146 6.80 15.03 2.16
CA ILE A 146 7.67 14.33 3.11
C ILE A 146 7.14 14.49 4.54
N ALA A 147 6.73 15.69 4.93
CA ALA A 147 6.15 15.91 6.27
C ALA A 147 4.88 15.07 6.50
N CYS A 148 3.99 14.95 5.51
CA CYS A 148 2.81 14.07 5.57
C CYS A 148 3.21 12.59 5.70
N PHE A 149 4.20 12.14 4.93
CA PHE A 149 4.72 10.77 5.00
C PHE A 149 5.30 10.44 6.38
N GLU A 150 6.14 11.33 6.92
CA GLU A 150 6.74 11.15 8.24
C GLU A 150 5.71 11.24 9.37
N ALA A 151 4.73 12.14 9.25
CA ALA A 151 3.64 12.25 10.22
C ALA A 151 2.78 10.98 10.25
N HIS A 152 2.45 10.40 9.10
CA HIS A 152 1.75 9.12 9.02
C HIS A 152 2.55 8.00 9.69
N ASN A 153 3.82 7.86 9.36
CA ASN A 153 4.68 6.82 9.94
C ASN A 153 4.79 6.96 11.45
N ARG A 154 4.97 8.17 11.95
CA ARG A 154 5.02 8.47 13.39
C ARG A 154 3.70 8.12 14.07
N HIS A 155 2.58 8.51 13.46
CA HIS A 155 1.26 8.20 14.00
C HIS A 155 1.03 6.70 14.16
N VAL A 156 1.43 5.88 13.18
CA VAL A 156 1.37 4.41 13.30
C VAL A 156 2.23 3.93 14.46
N ILE A 157 3.47 4.41 14.57
CA ILE A 157 4.41 4.00 15.63
C ILE A 157 3.89 4.38 17.03
N ASP A 158 3.32 5.58 17.15
CA ASP A 158 2.84 6.10 18.43
C ASP A 158 1.51 5.47 18.87
N THR A 159 0.73 4.93 17.93
CA THR A 159 -0.62 4.41 18.19
C THR A 159 -0.66 2.90 18.37
N VAL A 160 0.10 2.15 17.57
CA VAL A 160 0.07 0.67 17.61
C VAL A 160 0.95 0.17 18.76
N PRO A 161 0.44 -0.72 19.64
CA PRO A 161 1.25 -1.32 20.70
C PRO A 161 2.51 -1.99 20.15
N ALA A 162 3.65 -1.79 20.82
CA ALA A 162 4.95 -2.30 20.35
C ALA A 162 4.97 -3.83 20.12
N ALA A 163 4.22 -4.60 20.91
CA ALA A 163 4.10 -6.04 20.72
C ALA A 163 3.31 -6.45 19.47
N GLN A 164 2.56 -5.52 18.88
CA GLN A 164 1.69 -5.73 17.73
C GLN A 164 2.22 -5.05 16.47
N LEU A 165 3.32 -4.30 16.57
CA LEU A 165 3.89 -3.52 15.46
C LEU A 165 5.27 -4.05 15.05
N LEU A 166 5.43 -4.29 13.75
CA LEU A 166 6.74 -4.41 13.11
C LEU A 166 7.02 -3.19 12.24
N VAL A 167 8.08 -2.46 12.56
CA VAL A 167 8.65 -1.45 11.66
C VAL A 167 9.66 -2.16 10.74
N TYR A 168 9.34 -2.23 9.45
CA TYR A 168 10.02 -3.11 8.50
C TYR A 168 10.57 -2.35 7.29
N ARG A 169 11.79 -2.68 6.88
CA ARG A 169 12.36 -2.20 5.62
C ARG A 169 12.54 -3.37 4.65
N PRO A 170 12.18 -3.23 3.38
CA PRO A 170 12.29 -4.34 2.42
C PRO A 170 13.69 -4.95 2.29
N GLY A 171 14.73 -4.21 2.70
CA GLY A 171 16.10 -4.70 2.74
C GLY A 171 16.45 -5.59 3.94
N ASP A 172 15.58 -5.64 4.95
CA ASP A 172 15.83 -6.38 6.20
C ASP A 172 15.72 -7.91 6.03
N GLY A 173 15.12 -8.37 4.91
CA GLY A 173 15.03 -9.79 4.58
C GLY A 173 13.97 -10.55 5.38
N TRP A 174 14.14 -11.88 5.49
CA TRP A 174 13.16 -12.76 6.11
C TRP A 174 13.13 -12.69 7.62
N GLU A 175 14.29 -12.57 8.28
CA GLU A 175 14.43 -12.80 9.71
C GLU A 175 13.48 -11.93 10.54
N PRO A 176 13.48 -10.58 10.45
CA PRO A 176 12.60 -9.77 11.31
C PRO A 176 11.12 -10.00 11.01
N LEU A 177 10.77 -10.34 9.76
CA LEU A 177 9.41 -10.63 9.38
C LEU A 177 8.94 -11.96 9.97
N CYS A 178 9.75 -13.00 9.84
CA CYS A 178 9.44 -14.34 10.35
C CYS A 178 9.41 -14.39 11.88
N ASP A 179 10.36 -13.72 12.54
CA ASP A 179 10.39 -13.61 14.01
C ASP A 179 9.13 -12.90 14.51
N PHE A 180 8.73 -11.81 13.87
CA PHE A 180 7.52 -11.09 14.26
C PHE A 180 6.24 -11.91 14.05
N LEU A 181 6.18 -12.67 12.95
CA LEU A 181 5.00 -13.46 12.58
C LEU A 181 4.96 -14.83 13.27
N ASP A 182 6.05 -15.23 13.93
CA ASP A 182 6.22 -16.55 14.56
C ASP A 182 6.12 -17.70 13.55
N VAL A 183 6.83 -17.56 12.43
CA VAL A 183 6.87 -18.56 11.36
C VAL A 183 8.32 -18.89 10.95
N PRO A 184 8.57 -20.09 10.40
CA PRO A 184 9.91 -20.48 9.96
C PRO A 184 10.43 -19.57 8.83
N VAL A 185 11.73 -19.27 8.84
CA VAL A 185 12.41 -18.59 7.74
C VAL A 185 12.49 -19.52 6.51
N PRO A 186 11.99 -19.08 5.34
CA PRO A 186 12.09 -19.86 4.11
C PRO A 186 13.54 -20.05 3.66
N SER A 187 13.82 -21.17 2.97
CA SER A 187 15.15 -21.46 2.40
C SER A 187 15.42 -20.78 1.07
N VAL A 188 14.56 -19.88 0.63
CA VAL A 188 14.68 -19.12 -0.62
C VAL A 188 14.93 -17.64 -0.32
N ASP A 189 15.49 -16.93 -1.30
CA ASP A 189 15.75 -15.50 -1.14
C ASP A 189 14.45 -14.72 -0.93
N TYR A 190 14.55 -13.62 -0.15
CA TYR A 190 13.43 -12.69 0.03
C TYR A 190 13.01 -12.09 -1.33
N PRO A 191 11.71 -12.08 -1.67
CA PRO A 191 11.24 -11.60 -2.97
C PRO A 191 11.55 -10.12 -3.16
N ARG A 192 12.23 -9.79 -4.25
CA ARG A 192 12.53 -8.41 -4.65
C ARG A 192 11.79 -8.11 -5.94
N THR A 193 10.68 -7.42 -5.83
CA THR A 193 9.80 -7.11 -6.97
C THR A 193 9.49 -5.62 -7.02
N ASN A 194 9.18 -5.12 -8.22
CA ASN A 194 8.69 -3.76 -8.42
C ASN A 194 9.70 -2.65 -8.01
N SER A 195 10.98 -2.86 -8.32
CA SER A 195 11.95 -1.76 -8.32
C SER A 195 11.45 -0.63 -9.25
N THR A 196 11.96 0.59 -9.07
CA THR A 196 11.59 1.71 -9.96
C THR A 196 11.90 1.38 -11.42
N ALA A 197 13.04 0.69 -11.68
CA ALA A 197 13.44 0.29 -13.03
C ALA A 197 12.50 -0.77 -13.63
N GLU A 198 12.14 -1.80 -12.88
CA GLU A 198 11.17 -2.83 -13.33
C GLU A 198 9.79 -2.22 -13.58
N PHE A 199 9.34 -1.31 -12.69
CA PHE A 199 8.08 -0.63 -12.88
C PHE A 199 8.07 0.22 -14.15
N GLN A 200 9.13 0.97 -14.43
CA GLN A 200 9.27 1.78 -15.66
C GLN A 200 9.33 0.90 -16.90
N ALA A 201 10.04 -0.22 -16.87
CA ALA A 201 10.09 -1.19 -17.96
C ALA A 201 8.71 -1.76 -18.29
N MET A 202 7.97 -2.20 -17.27
CA MET A 202 6.60 -2.70 -17.42
C MET A 202 5.64 -1.64 -18.01
N MET A 203 5.81 -0.37 -17.65
CA MET A 203 4.98 0.71 -18.18
C MET A 203 5.34 1.06 -19.63
N GLY A 204 6.63 1.03 -19.99
CA GLY A 204 7.09 1.22 -21.37
C GLY A 204 6.51 0.17 -22.33
N GLU A 205 6.46 -1.09 -21.91
CA GLU A 205 5.85 -2.18 -22.70
C GLU A 205 4.34 -2.02 -22.91
N ARG A 206 3.62 -1.44 -21.92
CA ARG A 206 2.18 -1.17 -22.02
C ARG A 206 1.83 0.01 -22.92
N GLN A 207 2.72 0.98 -23.07
CA GLN A 207 2.53 2.11 -23.99
C GLN A 207 2.85 1.75 -25.43
N ALA A 208 3.64 0.69 -25.67
CA ALA A 208 4.02 0.22 -27.00
C ALA A 208 2.99 -0.74 -27.63
N ARG A 209 1.96 -1.15 -26.90
CA ARG A 209 0.83 -2.00 -27.36
C ARG A 209 -0.42 -1.16 -27.58
#